data_ed037024056f7aeab62ed19062d978f6
#
_entry.id   ed037024056f7aeab62ed19062d978f6
#
_cell.length_a   1.000
_cell.length_b   1.000
_cell.length_c   1.000
_cell.angle_alpha   90.00
_cell.angle_beta   90.00
_cell.angle_gamma   90.00
#
_symmetry.space_group_name_H-M   'P 1'
#
loop_
_entity.id
_entity.type
_entity.pdbx_description
1 polymer ?
#
loop_
_entity_poly.entity_id
_entity_poly.type
_entity_poly.pdbx_seq_one_letter_code
_entity_poly.pdbx_strand_id
1 'polypeptide(L)'
;MEKVSGFVRKYWKFYLVAAVLCAVCDRIGTLRINTPIGTFTFFSLLFTTIIASLLGQDLLKVFTEEESETAGTLVLVILAPFMAKMGVSAGANLSKLVAVSPALILQEFGNLGTIFLSLPLALLLGLKRESIGACYSINRDSNLGLTTDIYGPGAPETKGTFSVYVVGSIIGTVFISLLANFIIQLDLFHPLALGMASGVGSGAMMSAASATVAEAYPEFGEQVLLMGSMSDMLTGATGIYMGTFISLPLTTKLYKWLLPRIGKRSAKEET
;
A
#
# COMPACT_ATOMS: atom_id res chain seq x y z
N MET A 1 2.29 -5.18 -35.01
CA MET A 1 0.95 -4.59 -34.85
C MET A 1 -0.14 -5.64 -34.60
N GLU A 2 -0.16 -6.77 -35.31
CA GLU A 2 -1.16 -7.85 -35.07
C GLU A 2 -1.19 -8.41 -33.64
N LYS A 3 -0.04 -8.63 -33.01
CA LYS A 3 0.01 -9.11 -31.60
C LYS A 3 -0.61 -8.15 -30.60
N VAL A 4 -0.45 -6.85 -30.79
CA VAL A 4 -1.03 -5.81 -29.91
C VAL A 4 -2.54 -5.71 -30.12
N SER A 5 -2.99 -5.78 -31.36
CA SER A 5 -4.42 -5.79 -31.73
C SER A 5 -5.14 -7.03 -31.15
N GLY A 6 -4.51 -8.21 -31.20
CA GLY A 6 -5.03 -9.43 -30.61
C GLY A 6 -5.15 -9.37 -29.09
N PHE A 7 -4.15 -8.77 -28.42
CA PHE A 7 -4.14 -8.56 -26.98
C PHE A 7 -5.26 -7.61 -26.52
N VAL A 8 -5.37 -6.45 -27.14
CA VAL A 8 -6.43 -5.48 -26.85
C VAL A 8 -7.81 -6.07 -27.08
N ARG A 9 -8.01 -6.83 -28.16
CA ARG A 9 -9.28 -7.47 -28.49
C ARG A 9 -9.65 -8.58 -27.46
N LYS A 10 -8.66 -9.28 -26.91
CA LYS A 10 -8.89 -10.31 -25.88
C LYS A 10 -9.33 -9.68 -24.54
N TYR A 11 -8.75 -8.52 -24.17
CA TYR A 11 -8.96 -7.89 -22.87
C TYR A 11 -9.76 -6.59 -22.92
N TRP A 12 -10.50 -6.34 -24.00
CA TRP A 12 -11.25 -5.11 -24.22
C TRP A 12 -12.24 -4.80 -23.08
N LYS A 13 -12.82 -5.83 -22.48
CA LYS A 13 -13.77 -5.73 -21.37
C LYS A 13 -13.12 -5.06 -20.15
N PHE A 14 -11.88 -5.44 -19.79
CA PHE A 14 -11.14 -4.81 -18.71
C PHE A 14 -10.87 -3.34 -18.99
N TYR A 15 -10.39 -3.03 -20.20
CA TYR A 15 -10.10 -1.66 -20.59
C TYR A 15 -11.37 -0.79 -20.56
N LEU A 16 -12.47 -1.32 -21.06
CA LEU A 16 -13.74 -0.61 -21.04
C LEU A 16 -14.23 -0.36 -19.61
N VAL A 17 -14.25 -1.41 -18.78
CA VAL A 17 -14.69 -1.29 -17.38
C VAL A 17 -13.78 -0.35 -16.62
N ALA A 18 -12.46 -0.45 -16.76
CA ALA A 18 -11.51 0.45 -16.12
C ALA A 18 -11.73 1.91 -16.58
N ALA A 19 -11.90 2.15 -17.87
CA ALA A 19 -12.14 3.50 -18.41
C ALA A 19 -13.47 4.09 -17.88
N VAL A 20 -14.54 3.29 -17.84
CA VAL A 20 -15.83 3.71 -17.30
C VAL A 20 -15.74 3.99 -15.81
N LEU A 21 -15.09 3.11 -15.04
CA LEU A 21 -14.86 3.31 -13.60
C LEU A 21 -14.07 4.59 -13.33
N CYS A 22 -12.96 4.81 -14.03
CA CYS A 22 -12.19 6.03 -13.91
C CYS A 22 -13.06 7.26 -14.22
N ALA A 23 -13.78 7.25 -15.36
CA ALA A 23 -14.61 8.38 -15.76
C ALA A 23 -15.76 8.67 -14.76
N VAL A 24 -16.39 7.64 -14.22
CA VAL A 24 -17.46 7.77 -13.22
C VAL A 24 -16.89 8.26 -11.90
N CYS A 25 -15.82 7.66 -11.41
CA CYS A 25 -15.24 8.01 -10.12
C CYS A 25 -14.59 9.40 -10.13
N ASP A 26 -13.98 9.81 -11.25
CA ASP A 26 -13.48 11.18 -11.43
C ASP A 26 -14.62 12.22 -11.46
N ARG A 27 -15.81 11.84 -11.98
CA ARG A 27 -16.99 12.70 -11.92
C ARG A 27 -17.58 12.83 -10.52
N ILE A 28 -17.51 11.77 -9.71
CA ILE A 28 -17.84 11.82 -8.28
C ILE A 28 -16.85 12.75 -7.56
N GLY A 29 -15.58 12.70 -7.98
CA GLY A 29 -14.52 13.51 -7.42
C GLY A 29 -14.19 13.18 -5.98
N THR A 30 -13.70 14.18 -5.25
CA THR A 30 -13.33 14.04 -3.84
C THR A 30 -14.52 14.40 -2.95
N LEU A 31 -14.98 13.44 -2.15
CA LEU A 31 -16.03 13.66 -1.16
C LEU A 31 -15.41 14.06 0.18
N ARG A 32 -15.82 15.19 0.73
CA ARG A 32 -15.36 15.71 2.01
C ARG A 32 -16.50 15.68 3.02
N ILE A 33 -16.28 15.00 4.13
CA ILE A 33 -17.23 14.92 5.23
C ILE A 33 -16.63 15.60 6.44
N ASN A 34 -17.16 16.77 6.79
CA ASN A 34 -16.75 17.50 7.97
C ASN A 34 -17.39 16.88 9.22
N THR A 35 -16.56 16.44 10.14
CA THR A 35 -17.01 15.91 11.44
C THR A 35 -16.42 16.76 12.57
N PRO A 36 -16.94 16.66 13.81
CA PRO A 36 -16.36 17.35 14.96
C PRO A 36 -14.89 16.96 15.26
N ILE A 37 -14.43 15.82 14.70
CA ILE A 37 -13.09 15.27 14.92
C ILE A 37 -12.14 15.66 13.77
N GLY A 38 -12.66 16.31 12.69
CA GLY A 38 -11.88 16.71 11.52
C GLY A 38 -12.59 16.42 10.20
N THR A 39 -11.95 16.81 9.09
CA THR A 39 -12.47 16.60 7.75
C THR A 39 -11.97 15.28 7.19
N PHE A 40 -12.89 14.35 6.92
CA PHE A 40 -12.57 13.11 6.23
C PHE A 40 -12.67 13.30 4.73
N THR A 41 -11.56 13.01 4.04
CA THR A 41 -11.47 13.19 2.59
C THR A 41 -11.44 11.82 1.91
N PHE A 42 -12.46 11.57 1.08
CA PHE A 42 -12.57 10.33 0.30
C PHE A 42 -12.27 10.65 -1.17
N PHE A 43 -11.20 10.07 -1.68
CA PHE A 43 -10.75 10.31 -3.05
C PHE A 43 -11.47 9.40 -4.06
N SER A 44 -11.51 9.82 -5.31
CA SER A 44 -12.07 9.05 -6.44
C SER A 44 -11.48 7.64 -6.54
N LEU A 45 -10.19 7.47 -6.20
CA LEU A 45 -9.52 6.17 -6.17
C LEU A 45 -10.16 5.17 -5.20
N LEU A 46 -10.64 5.64 -4.04
CA LEU A 46 -11.35 4.78 -3.08
C LEU A 46 -12.64 4.23 -3.69
N PHE A 47 -13.44 5.09 -4.32
CA PHE A 47 -14.68 4.66 -4.98
C PHE A 47 -14.39 3.68 -6.12
N THR A 48 -13.35 3.97 -6.91
CA THR A 48 -12.88 3.06 -7.97
C THR A 48 -12.53 1.68 -7.41
N THR A 49 -11.77 1.63 -6.31
CA THR A 49 -11.36 0.37 -5.68
C THR A 49 -12.55 -0.40 -5.13
N ILE A 50 -13.48 0.27 -4.44
CA ILE A 50 -14.69 -0.35 -3.89
C ILE A 50 -15.55 -0.92 -5.02
N ILE A 51 -15.84 -0.11 -6.04
CA ILE A 51 -16.70 -0.55 -7.16
C ILE A 51 -16.02 -1.68 -7.94
N ALA A 52 -14.71 -1.59 -8.19
CA ALA A 52 -13.97 -2.65 -8.87
C ALA A 52 -14.03 -3.97 -8.08
N SER A 53 -13.89 -3.92 -6.75
CA SER A 53 -14.03 -5.11 -5.89
C SER A 53 -15.44 -5.72 -5.95
N LEU A 54 -16.48 -4.87 -6.01
CA LEU A 54 -17.86 -5.35 -6.16
C LEU A 54 -18.12 -6.00 -7.52
N LEU A 55 -17.45 -5.54 -8.58
CA LEU A 55 -17.55 -6.10 -9.93
C LEU A 55 -16.80 -7.42 -10.10
N GLY A 56 -15.97 -7.79 -9.13
CA GLY A 56 -15.20 -9.03 -9.12
C GLY A 56 -16.08 -10.29 -9.15
N GLN A 57 -15.41 -11.45 -9.20
CA GLN A 57 -16.04 -12.76 -9.34
C GLN A 57 -16.96 -13.16 -8.17
N ASP A 58 -16.73 -12.59 -6.99
CA ASP A 58 -17.40 -13.03 -5.77
C ASP A 58 -18.79 -12.44 -5.57
N LEU A 59 -18.97 -11.14 -5.88
CA LEU A 59 -20.23 -10.43 -5.63
C LEU A 59 -21.12 -10.32 -6.89
N LEU A 60 -20.72 -9.49 -7.84
CA LEU A 60 -21.56 -9.22 -9.03
C LEU A 60 -21.23 -10.15 -10.21
N LYS A 61 -20.17 -10.93 -10.10
CA LYS A 61 -19.75 -11.92 -11.10
C LYS A 61 -19.62 -11.36 -12.53
N VAL A 62 -19.26 -10.08 -12.64
CA VAL A 62 -19.06 -9.44 -13.94
C VAL A 62 -17.81 -9.99 -14.62
N PHE A 63 -16.80 -10.36 -13.82
CA PHE A 63 -15.59 -11.03 -14.29
C PHE A 63 -15.58 -12.50 -13.86
N THR A 64 -15.08 -13.35 -14.74
CA THR A 64 -14.83 -14.76 -14.44
C THR A 64 -13.55 -14.92 -13.63
N GLU A 65 -13.33 -16.11 -13.05
CA GLU A 65 -12.10 -16.42 -12.31
C GLU A 65 -10.86 -16.27 -13.20
N GLU A 66 -10.89 -16.79 -14.42
CA GLU A 66 -9.81 -16.67 -15.41
C GLU A 66 -9.53 -15.19 -15.78
N GLU A 67 -10.58 -14.40 -15.92
CA GLU A 67 -10.46 -12.96 -16.15
C GLU A 67 -9.82 -12.27 -14.94
N SER A 68 -10.19 -12.61 -13.73
CA SER A 68 -9.63 -12.01 -12.50
C SER A 68 -8.15 -12.36 -12.31
N GLU A 69 -7.75 -13.61 -12.57
CA GLU A 69 -6.33 -14.01 -12.56
C GLU A 69 -5.53 -13.24 -13.63
N THR A 70 -6.11 -13.08 -14.81
CA THR A 70 -5.49 -12.30 -15.88
C THR A 70 -5.33 -10.82 -15.48
N ALA A 71 -6.31 -10.24 -14.80
CA ALA A 71 -6.21 -8.88 -14.29
C ALA A 71 -5.03 -8.72 -13.32
N GLY A 72 -4.78 -9.72 -12.47
CA GLY A 72 -3.61 -9.74 -11.59
C GLY A 72 -2.28 -9.68 -12.35
N THR A 73 -2.16 -10.39 -13.47
CA THR A 73 -0.94 -10.30 -14.30
C THR A 73 -0.80 -8.96 -15.03
N LEU A 74 -1.92 -8.34 -15.42
CA LEU A 74 -1.93 -7.02 -16.07
C LEU A 74 -1.50 -5.89 -15.13
N VAL A 75 -1.67 -6.04 -13.81
CA VAL A 75 -1.20 -5.06 -12.81
C VAL A 75 0.29 -4.79 -12.98
N LEU A 76 1.11 -5.82 -13.15
CA LEU A 76 2.57 -5.66 -13.34
C LEU A 76 2.92 -4.84 -14.60
N VAL A 77 2.14 -5.01 -15.66
CA VAL A 77 2.34 -4.25 -16.92
C VAL A 77 1.95 -2.77 -16.74
N ILE A 78 0.90 -2.51 -15.96
CA ILE A 78 0.40 -1.15 -15.69
C ILE A 78 1.29 -0.41 -14.68
N LEU A 79 1.89 -1.13 -13.74
CA LEU A 79 2.84 -0.55 -12.78
C LEU A 79 4.09 0.01 -13.44
N ALA A 80 4.56 -0.56 -14.55
CA ALA A 80 5.78 -0.09 -15.21
C ALA A 80 5.70 1.40 -15.67
N PRO A 81 4.66 1.88 -16.37
CA PRO A 81 4.52 3.30 -16.70
C PRO A 81 4.34 4.18 -15.45
N PHE A 82 3.66 3.69 -14.42
CA PHE A 82 3.52 4.40 -13.14
C PHE A 82 4.88 4.60 -12.48
N MET A 83 5.69 3.56 -12.37
CA MET A 83 7.05 3.64 -11.82
C MET A 83 7.96 4.55 -12.65
N ALA A 84 7.82 4.52 -13.98
CA ALA A 84 8.55 5.43 -14.87
C ALA A 84 8.17 6.90 -14.61
N LYS A 85 6.87 7.20 -14.48
CA LYS A 85 6.38 8.54 -14.11
C LYS A 85 6.95 9.01 -12.77
N MET A 86 6.95 8.14 -11.76
CA MET A 86 7.52 8.43 -10.44
C MET A 86 9.03 8.71 -10.53
N GLY A 87 9.75 7.91 -11.32
CA GLY A 87 11.19 8.12 -11.57
C GLY A 87 11.50 9.45 -12.26
N VAL A 88 10.71 9.84 -13.24
CA VAL A 88 10.85 11.16 -13.91
C VAL A 88 10.58 12.30 -12.92
N SER A 89 9.52 12.19 -12.11
CA SER A 89 9.19 13.21 -11.11
C SER A 89 10.31 13.38 -10.06
N ALA A 90 10.89 12.27 -9.59
CA ALA A 90 12.01 12.35 -8.65
C ALA A 90 13.29 12.87 -9.30
N GLY A 91 13.59 12.46 -10.54
CA GLY A 91 14.72 13.01 -11.28
C GLY A 91 14.65 14.52 -11.44
N ALA A 92 13.47 15.05 -11.74
CA ALA A 92 13.22 16.48 -11.82
C ALA A 92 13.44 17.24 -10.49
N ASN A 93 13.33 16.54 -9.36
CA ASN A 93 13.50 17.12 -8.01
C ASN A 93 14.75 16.59 -7.28
N LEU A 94 15.74 16.07 -8.01
CA LEU A 94 16.92 15.43 -7.44
C LEU A 94 17.68 16.32 -6.45
N SER A 95 17.78 17.60 -6.71
CA SER A 95 18.42 18.56 -5.79
C SER A 95 17.69 18.67 -4.46
N LYS A 96 16.35 18.65 -4.46
CA LYS A 96 15.54 18.65 -3.24
C LYS A 96 15.66 17.30 -2.52
N LEU A 97 15.72 16.20 -3.27
CA LEU A 97 15.93 14.86 -2.72
C LEU A 97 17.23 14.77 -1.95
N VAL A 98 18.33 15.29 -2.50
CA VAL A 98 19.64 15.31 -1.84
C VAL A 98 19.59 16.12 -0.54
N ALA A 99 18.90 17.26 -0.54
CA ALA A 99 18.77 18.11 0.65
C ALA A 99 18.02 17.43 1.80
N VAL A 100 17.02 16.60 1.51
CA VAL A 100 16.21 15.90 2.53
C VAL A 100 16.63 14.43 2.72
N SER A 101 17.66 13.98 2.02
CA SER A 101 18.12 12.59 2.04
C SER A 101 18.40 12.00 3.43
N PRO A 102 18.98 12.74 4.41
CA PRO A 102 19.17 12.19 5.75
C PRO A 102 17.86 11.81 6.44
N ALA A 103 16.81 12.63 6.29
CA ALA A 103 15.49 12.36 6.86
C ALA A 103 14.80 11.16 6.16
N LEU A 104 14.93 11.06 4.83
CA LEU A 104 14.39 9.96 4.06
C LEU A 104 15.10 8.62 4.39
N ILE A 105 16.42 8.63 4.59
CA ILE A 105 17.16 7.44 5.02
C ILE A 105 16.72 7.02 6.43
N LEU A 106 16.56 7.99 7.34
CA LEU A 106 16.10 7.72 8.71
C LEU A 106 14.69 7.13 8.72
N GLN A 107 13.82 7.58 7.81
CA GLN A 107 12.48 7.05 7.64
C GLN A 107 12.47 5.54 7.30
N GLU A 108 13.41 5.07 6.48
CA GLU A 108 13.51 3.64 6.14
C GLU A 108 13.72 2.76 7.40
N PHE A 109 14.49 3.26 8.35
CA PHE A 109 14.62 2.58 9.66
C PHE A 109 13.34 2.70 10.50
N GLY A 110 12.63 3.83 10.41
CA GLY A 110 11.33 4.02 11.06
C GLY A 110 10.28 3.01 10.60
N ASN A 111 10.31 2.65 9.31
CA ASN A 111 9.42 1.65 8.73
C ASN A 111 9.54 0.26 9.40
N LEU A 112 10.71 -0.09 9.94
CA LEU A 112 10.90 -1.32 10.72
C LEU A 112 10.08 -1.33 12.02
N GLY A 113 9.68 -0.17 12.52
CA GLY A 113 8.85 -0.03 13.73
C GLY A 113 7.51 -0.76 13.61
N THR A 114 6.95 -0.88 12.41
CA THR A 114 5.71 -1.61 12.16
C THR A 114 5.80 -3.07 12.60
N ILE A 115 6.95 -3.71 12.42
CA ILE A 115 7.19 -5.13 12.79
C ILE A 115 6.98 -5.32 14.30
N PHE A 116 7.50 -4.39 15.12
CA PHE A 116 7.43 -4.49 16.58
C PHE A 116 6.02 -4.27 17.12
N LEU A 117 5.16 -3.56 16.39
CA LEU A 117 3.77 -3.32 16.78
C LEU A 117 2.82 -4.37 16.19
N SER A 118 2.95 -4.68 14.91
CA SER A 118 2.01 -5.55 14.20
C SER A 118 2.21 -7.04 14.53
N LEU A 119 3.44 -7.51 14.67
CA LEU A 119 3.71 -8.92 14.90
C LEU A 119 3.18 -9.43 16.24
N PRO A 120 3.39 -8.75 17.39
CA PRO A 120 2.77 -9.17 18.63
C PRO A 120 1.24 -9.21 18.55
N LEU A 121 0.63 -8.21 17.91
CA LEU A 121 -0.81 -8.16 17.74
C LEU A 121 -1.32 -9.33 16.87
N ALA A 122 -0.65 -9.62 15.77
CA ALA A 122 -0.99 -10.74 14.89
C ALA A 122 -0.93 -12.09 15.63
N LEU A 123 0.09 -12.30 16.47
CA LEU A 123 0.22 -13.50 17.28
C LEU A 123 -0.86 -13.60 18.36
N LEU A 124 -1.23 -12.49 19.01
CA LEU A 124 -2.32 -12.43 19.97
C LEU A 124 -3.69 -12.72 19.31
N LEU A 125 -3.86 -12.34 18.05
CA LEU A 125 -5.05 -12.66 17.26
C LEU A 125 -5.08 -14.13 16.79
N GLY A 126 -3.97 -14.86 16.95
CA GLY A 126 -3.89 -16.28 16.64
C GLY A 126 -3.30 -16.62 15.28
N LEU A 127 -2.76 -15.62 14.55
CA LEU A 127 -2.00 -15.93 13.35
C LEU A 127 -0.70 -16.64 13.73
N LYS A 128 -0.30 -17.57 12.87
CA LYS A 128 0.96 -18.31 13.00
C LYS A 128 1.97 -17.81 11.96
N ARG A 129 2.47 -18.67 11.09
CA ARG A 129 3.46 -18.35 10.08
C ARG A 129 3.00 -17.26 9.08
N GLU A 130 1.70 -17.10 8.89
CA GLU A 130 1.10 -16.02 8.12
C GLU A 130 1.48 -14.63 8.64
N SER A 131 1.69 -14.52 9.97
CA SER A 131 2.09 -13.26 10.60
C SER A 131 3.46 -12.76 10.11
N ILE A 132 4.36 -13.66 9.70
CA ILE A 132 5.66 -13.26 9.16
C ILE A 132 5.46 -12.42 7.89
N GLY A 133 4.68 -12.94 6.95
CA GLY A 133 4.39 -12.24 5.70
C GLY A 133 3.48 -11.02 5.89
N ALA A 134 2.55 -11.07 6.82
CA ALA A 134 1.63 -9.98 7.10
C ALA A 134 2.30 -8.76 7.78
N CYS A 135 3.37 -8.98 8.57
CA CYS A 135 3.92 -7.95 9.45
C CYS A 135 5.28 -7.38 9.01
N TYR A 136 6.02 -8.05 8.08
CA TYR A 136 7.32 -7.54 7.66
C TYR A 136 7.23 -6.43 6.61
N SER A 137 6.08 -6.21 6.03
CA SER A 137 5.86 -5.40 4.84
C SER A 137 6.08 -3.92 5.09
N ILE A 138 7.04 -3.36 4.38
CA ILE A 138 7.31 -1.92 4.31
C ILE A 138 6.66 -1.34 3.06
N ASN A 139 6.80 -2.01 1.91
CA ASN A 139 6.16 -1.66 0.64
C ASN A 139 5.43 -2.90 0.10
N ARG A 140 4.15 -2.77 -0.23
CA ARG A 140 3.29 -3.92 -0.49
C ARG A 140 3.49 -4.57 -1.84
N ASP A 141 3.72 -3.78 -2.88
CA ASP A 141 3.77 -4.30 -4.25
C ASP A 141 4.99 -5.20 -4.45
N SER A 142 6.15 -4.76 -3.99
CA SER A 142 7.39 -5.55 -4.05
C SER A 142 7.42 -6.71 -3.06
N ASN A 143 6.74 -6.58 -1.92
CA ASN A 143 6.77 -7.57 -0.85
C ASN A 143 6.01 -8.85 -1.18
N LEU A 144 4.94 -8.76 -1.96
CA LEU A 144 4.23 -9.94 -2.43
C LEU A 144 5.12 -10.77 -3.37
N GLY A 145 5.84 -10.11 -4.29
CA GLY A 145 6.83 -10.76 -5.13
C GLY A 145 7.90 -11.46 -4.29
N LEU A 146 8.49 -10.73 -3.34
CA LEU A 146 9.55 -11.26 -2.47
C LEU A 146 9.14 -12.50 -1.67
N THR A 147 7.96 -12.49 -1.04
CA THR A 147 7.49 -13.67 -0.28
C THR A 147 7.14 -14.84 -1.20
N THR A 148 6.62 -14.56 -2.39
CA THR A 148 6.33 -15.58 -3.41
C THR A 148 7.62 -16.25 -3.88
N ASP A 149 8.67 -15.48 -4.11
CA ASP A 149 9.96 -16.00 -4.56
C ASP A 149 10.69 -16.81 -3.47
N ILE A 150 10.63 -16.35 -2.21
CA ILE A 150 11.35 -17.01 -1.10
C ILE A 150 10.61 -18.25 -0.57
N TYR A 151 9.29 -18.16 -0.40
CA TYR A 151 8.52 -19.21 0.27
C TYR A 151 7.62 -20.01 -0.67
N GLY A 152 7.37 -19.52 -1.88
CA GLY A 152 6.42 -20.08 -2.83
C GLY A 152 5.00 -19.51 -2.69
N PRO A 153 4.17 -19.58 -3.75
CA PRO A 153 2.86 -18.94 -3.81
C PRO A 153 1.83 -19.53 -2.82
N GLY A 154 2.00 -20.81 -2.45
CA GLY A 154 1.10 -21.51 -1.51
C GLY A 154 1.49 -21.41 -0.04
N ALA A 155 2.63 -20.83 0.28
CA ALA A 155 3.14 -20.78 1.65
C ALA A 155 2.30 -19.89 2.56
N PRO A 156 2.21 -20.19 3.87
CA PRO A 156 1.50 -19.35 4.82
C PRO A 156 2.01 -17.90 4.84
N GLU A 157 3.31 -17.70 4.74
CA GLU A 157 3.95 -16.40 4.69
C GLU A 157 3.44 -15.58 3.49
N THR A 158 3.40 -16.19 2.32
CA THR A 158 2.89 -15.53 1.09
C THR A 158 1.41 -15.21 1.20
N LYS A 159 0.61 -16.13 1.78
CA LYS A 159 -0.81 -15.89 2.04
C LYS A 159 -1.01 -14.72 3.02
N GLY A 160 -0.17 -14.61 4.05
CA GLY A 160 -0.18 -13.49 4.98
C GLY A 160 0.08 -12.16 4.27
N THR A 161 1.11 -12.09 3.45
CA THR A 161 1.43 -10.89 2.64
C THR A 161 0.28 -10.54 1.69
N PHE A 162 -0.26 -11.54 0.98
CA PHE A 162 -1.37 -11.34 0.04
C PHE A 162 -2.63 -10.81 0.75
N SER A 163 -2.98 -11.37 1.91
CA SER A 163 -4.14 -10.93 2.68
C SER A 163 -4.02 -9.46 3.11
N VAL A 164 -2.84 -9.05 3.59
CA VAL A 164 -2.59 -7.64 3.94
C VAL A 164 -2.57 -6.75 2.70
N TYR A 165 -2.08 -7.23 1.58
CA TYR A 165 -2.11 -6.50 0.30
C TYR A 165 -3.55 -6.21 -0.12
N VAL A 166 -4.43 -7.23 -0.14
CA VAL A 166 -5.84 -7.06 -0.53
C VAL A 166 -6.60 -6.15 0.44
N VAL A 167 -6.57 -6.48 1.73
CA VAL A 167 -7.27 -5.68 2.76
C VAL A 167 -6.75 -4.25 2.81
N GLY A 168 -5.44 -4.10 2.72
CA GLY A 168 -4.81 -2.79 2.74
C GLY A 168 -5.09 -1.95 1.50
N SER A 169 -5.32 -2.55 0.34
CA SER A 169 -5.71 -1.79 -0.86
C SER A 169 -7.12 -1.22 -0.73
N ILE A 170 -8.02 -1.91 -0.03
CA ILE A 170 -9.41 -1.48 0.16
C ILE A 170 -9.54 -0.55 1.39
N ILE A 171 -9.16 -1.05 2.56
CA ILE A 171 -9.38 -0.37 3.84
C ILE A 171 -8.24 0.61 4.15
N GLY A 172 -7.03 0.29 3.72
CA GLY A 172 -5.83 1.03 4.09
C GLY A 172 -5.86 2.48 3.64
N THR A 173 -6.40 2.77 2.47
CA THR A 173 -6.50 4.15 1.95
C THR A 173 -7.40 5.01 2.84
N VAL A 174 -8.56 4.46 3.28
CA VAL A 174 -9.46 5.13 4.23
C VAL A 174 -8.79 5.31 5.57
N PHE A 175 -8.21 4.24 6.11
CA PHE A 175 -7.55 4.26 7.41
C PHE A 175 -6.41 5.27 7.47
N ILE A 176 -5.56 5.33 6.45
CA ILE A 176 -4.44 6.28 6.40
C ILE A 176 -4.93 7.72 6.29
N SER A 177 -6.00 7.97 5.54
CA SER A 177 -6.62 9.31 5.48
C SER A 177 -7.17 9.75 6.83
N LEU A 178 -7.84 8.84 7.55
CA LEU A 178 -8.33 9.08 8.91
C LEU A 178 -7.18 9.32 9.88
N LEU A 179 -6.14 8.50 9.81
CA LEU A 179 -4.95 8.63 10.64
C LEU A 179 -4.22 9.96 10.38
N ALA A 180 -4.08 10.37 9.12
CA ALA A 180 -3.51 11.66 8.77
C ALA A 180 -4.31 12.82 9.39
N ASN A 181 -5.64 12.81 9.28
CA ASN A 181 -6.51 13.78 9.93
C ASN A 181 -6.32 13.82 11.45
N PHE A 182 -6.26 12.65 12.09
CA PHE A 182 -6.05 12.57 13.53
C PHE A 182 -4.70 13.16 13.94
N ILE A 183 -3.62 12.83 13.21
CA ILE A 183 -2.27 13.31 13.52
C ILE A 183 -2.14 14.83 13.28
N ILE A 184 -2.79 15.36 12.22
CA ILE A 184 -2.86 16.79 11.96
C ILE A 184 -3.44 17.55 13.17
N GLN A 185 -4.51 17.03 13.76
CA GLN A 185 -5.15 17.67 14.92
C GLN A 185 -4.30 17.66 16.20
N LEU A 186 -3.33 16.76 16.31
CA LEU A 186 -2.41 16.76 17.42
C LEU A 186 -1.38 17.89 17.36
N ASP A 187 -1.20 18.50 16.19
CA ASP A 187 -0.26 19.62 15.92
C ASP A 187 1.17 19.38 16.44
N LEU A 188 1.61 18.13 16.37
CA LEU A 188 2.91 17.71 16.88
C LEU A 188 4.01 17.71 15.82
N PHE A 189 3.65 17.72 14.54
CA PHE A 189 4.59 17.50 13.46
C PHE A 189 4.49 18.62 12.40
N HIS A 190 5.64 18.99 11.86
CA HIS A 190 5.68 19.92 10.74
C HIS A 190 5.01 19.32 9.49
N PRO A 191 4.26 20.11 8.68
CA PRO A 191 3.53 19.60 7.50
C PRO A 191 4.41 18.81 6.52
N LEU A 192 5.65 19.22 6.30
CA LEU A 192 6.57 18.49 5.42
C LEU A 192 6.98 17.13 5.97
N ALA A 193 7.07 16.99 7.30
CA ALA A 193 7.33 15.69 7.93
C ALA A 193 6.12 14.76 7.77
N LEU A 194 4.90 15.28 7.89
CA LEU A 194 3.67 14.53 7.62
C LEU A 194 3.58 14.12 6.13
N GLY A 195 3.96 15.04 5.23
CA GLY A 195 4.06 14.74 3.80
C GLY A 195 5.04 13.60 3.53
N MET A 196 6.22 13.63 4.14
CA MET A 196 7.20 12.55 4.02
C MET A 196 6.68 11.23 4.60
N ALA A 197 6.08 11.26 5.79
CA ALA A 197 5.50 10.08 6.43
C ALA A 197 4.35 9.45 5.61
N SER A 198 3.65 10.26 4.80
CA SER A 198 2.61 9.77 3.90
C SER A 198 3.13 8.78 2.84
N GLY A 199 4.41 8.87 2.47
CA GLY A 199 5.02 8.03 1.44
C GLY A 199 5.31 6.59 1.88
N VAL A 200 4.92 6.21 3.09
CA VAL A 200 5.08 4.85 3.61
C VAL A 200 3.88 4.00 3.20
N GLY A 201 4.10 2.99 2.39
CA GLY A 201 3.05 2.05 1.97
C GLY A 201 2.88 1.98 0.46
N SER A 202 1.66 2.07 -0.04
CA SER A 202 1.38 2.09 -1.48
C SER A 202 1.15 3.51 -1.99
N GLY A 203 1.36 3.75 -3.30
CA GLY A 203 1.09 5.04 -3.93
C GLY A 203 -0.36 5.54 -3.73
N ALA A 204 -1.33 4.64 -3.58
CA ALA A 204 -2.71 4.99 -3.27
C ALA A 204 -2.84 5.56 -1.84
N MET A 205 -2.21 4.92 -0.87
CA MET A 205 -2.19 5.42 0.52
C MET A 205 -1.39 6.72 0.64
N MET A 206 -0.26 6.82 -0.04
CA MET A 206 0.54 8.04 -0.13
C MET A 206 -0.31 9.19 -0.66
N SER A 207 -1.01 8.98 -1.78
CA SER A 207 -1.86 10.02 -2.38
C SER A 207 -2.98 10.46 -1.43
N ALA A 208 -3.63 9.53 -0.74
CA ALA A 208 -4.70 9.83 0.21
C ALA A 208 -4.18 10.62 1.41
N ALA A 209 -3.09 10.18 2.04
CA ALA A 209 -2.53 10.84 3.21
C ALA A 209 -1.94 12.21 2.87
N SER A 210 -1.11 12.30 1.83
CA SER A 210 -0.46 13.55 1.44
C SER A 210 -1.46 14.61 0.98
N ALA A 211 -2.52 14.21 0.26
CA ALA A 211 -3.58 15.15 -0.10
C ALA A 211 -4.36 15.65 1.11
N THR A 212 -4.62 14.79 2.11
CA THR A 212 -5.25 15.20 3.36
C THR A 212 -4.39 16.23 4.10
N VAL A 213 -3.08 16.01 4.18
CA VAL A 213 -2.14 16.96 4.80
C VAL A 213 -2.04 18.26 3.99
N ALA A 214 -1.95 18.15 2.66
CA ALA A 214 -1.87 19.32 1.77
C ALA A 214 -3.13 20.21 1.84
N GLU A 215 -4.28 19.59 2.06
CA GLU A 215 -5.54 20.32 2.26
C GLU A 215 -5.57 21.04 3.62
N ALA A 216 -5.07 20.40 4.66
CA ALA A 216 -5.01 20.99 6.00
C ALA A 216 -4.00 22.15 6.07
N TYR A 217 -2.93 22.12 5.28
CA TYR A 217 -1.87 23.11 5.23
C TYR A 217 -1.66 23.63 3.79
N PRO A 218 -2.56 24.45 3.25
CA PRO A 218 -2.50 24.90 1.85
C PRO A 218 -1.20 25.63 1.47
N GLU A 219 -0.57 26.33 2.40
CA GLU A 219 0.71 27.02 2.21
C GLU A 219 1.89 26.07 1.96
N PHE A 220 1.79 24.83 2.41
CA PHE A 220 2.76 23.76 2.17
C PHE A 220 2.27 22.71 1.18
N GLY A 221 1.07 22.85 0.63
CA GLY A 221 0.36 21.81 -0.10
C GLY A 221 1.18 21.15 -1.19
N GLU A 222 1.79 21.94 -2.08
CA GLU A 222 2.62 21.43 -3.17
C GLU A 222 3.87 20.70 -2.63
N GLN A 223 4.49 21.24 -1.60
CA GLN A 223 5.70 20.67 -0.99
C GLN A 223 5.37 19.36 -0.24
N VAL A 224 4.22 19.28 0.42
CA VAL A 224 3.72 18.07 1.08
C VAL A 224 3.52 16.93 0.07
N LEU A 225 2.85 17.21 -1.05
CA LEU A 225 2.64 16.23 -2.12
C LEU A 225 3.98 15.77 -2.71
N LEU A 226 4.93 16.68 -2.89
CA LEU A 226 6.27 16.36 -3.36
C LEU A 226 7.01 15.46 -2.36
N MET A 227 6.99 15.78 -1.07
CA MET A 227 7.64 14.97 -0.03
C MET A 227 7.05 13.56 0.05
N GLY A 228 5.73 13.42 -0.03
CA GLY A 228 5.05 12.13 -0.09
C GLY A 228 5.51 11.29 -1.29
N SER A 229 5.52 11.90 -2.48
CA SER A 229 5.95 11.23 -3.71
C SER A 229 7.42 10.80 -3.67
N MET A 230 8.31 11.64 -3.14
CA MET A 230 9.73 11.33 -3.01
C MET A 230 9.97 10.18 -2.02
N SER A 231 9.25 10.19 -0.90
CA SER A 231 9.28 9.14 0.11
C SER A 231 8.78 7.80 -0.44
N ASP A 232 7.63 7.78 -1.09
CA ASP A 232 7.05 6.57 -1.71
C ASP A 232 8.00 5.97 -2.77
N MET A 233 8.62 6.83 -3.58
CA MET A 233 9.57 6.39 -4.59
C MET A 233 10.84 5.78 -3.97
N LEU A 234 11.38 6.40 -2.92
CA LEU A 234 12.57 5.87 -2.24
C LEU A 234 12.23 4.52 -1.58
N THR A 235 11.14 4.44 -0.83
CA THR A 235 10.67 3.22 -0.19
C THR A 235 10.37 2.13 -1.24
N GLY A 236 9.84 2.51 -2.40
CA GLY A 236 9.64 1.60 -3.54
C GLY A 236 10.94 1.01 -4.07
N ALA A 237 11.99 1.84 -4.18
CA ALA A 237 13.30 1.41 -4.66
C ALA A 237 14.08 0.59 -3.61
N THR A 238 14.03 1.00 -2.34
CA THR A 238 14.78 0.37 -1.25
C THR A 238 14.05 -0.80 -0.62
N GLY A 239 12.73 -0.85 -0.76
CA GLY A 239 11.85 -1.80 -0.06
C GLY A 239 12.21 -3.27 -0.26
N ILE A 240 12.59 -3.68 -1.48
CA ILE A 240 13.04 -5.05 -1.76
C ILE A 240 14.30 -5.38 -0.95
N TYR A 241 15.29 -4.47 -0.94
CA TYR A 241 16.53 -4.67 -0.20
C TYR A 241 16.30 -4.69 1.30
N MET A 242 15.55 -3.73 1.82
CA MET A 242 15.16 -3.68 3.23
C MET A 242 14.34 -4.92 3.61
N GLY A 243 13.42 -5.35 2.77
CA GLY A 243 12.62 -6.56 2.94
C GLY A 243 13.48 -7.80 3.05
N THR A 244 14.36 -7.99 2.08
CA THR A 244 15.21 -9.21 1.95
C THR A 244 16.24 -9.30 3.06
N PHE A 245 16.97 -8.21 3.33
CA PHE A 245 18.14 -8.26 4.19
C PHE A 245 17.88 -7.92 5.65
N ILE A 246 16.82 -7.16 5.93
CA ILE A 246 16.55 -6.65 7.29
C ILE A 246 15.17 -7.09 7.77
N SER A 247 14.09 -6.70 7.10
CA SER A 247 12.74 -6.83 7.65
C SER A 247 12.30 -8.28 7.80
N LEU A 248 12.47 -9.10 6.76
CA LEU A 248 12.05 -10.50 6.77
C LEU A 248 12.88 -11.36 7.74
N PRO A 249 14.22 -11.26 7.77
CA PRO A 249 15.02 -11.92 8.79
C PRO A 249 14.69 -11.47 10.22
N LEU A 250 14.49 -10.17 10.43
CA LEU A 250 14.11 -9.61 11.73
C LEU A 250 12.77 -10.13 12.18
N THR A 251 11.76 -10.06 11.31
CA THR A 251 10.40 -10.56 11.59
C THR A 251 10.42 -12.05 11.92
N THR A 252 11.17 -12.85 11.16
CA THR A 252 11.30 -14.29 11.39
C THR A 252 11.97 -14.59 12.73
N LYS A 253 13.03 -13.85 13.11
CA LYS A 253 13.65 -14.00 14.42
C LYS A 253 12.71 -13.60 15.55
N LEU A 254 12.04 -12.48 15.41
CA LEU A 254 11.10 -11.96 16.39
C LEU A 254 9.88 -12.90 16.54
N TYR A 255 9.38 -13.46 15.44
CA TYR A 255 8.33 -14.47 15.43
C TYR A 255 8.73 -15.69 16.27
N LYS A 256 9.90 -16.27 16.01
CA LYS A 256 10.42 -17.44 16.75
C LYS A 256 10.57 -17.15 18.26
N TRP A 257 10.90 -15.91 18.61
CA TRP A 257 11.05 -15.50 20.00
C TRP A 257 9.71 -15.22 20.70
N LEU A 258 8.75 -14.60 19.99
CA LEU A 258 7.45 -14.21 20.54
C LEU A 258 6.44 -15.35 20.56
N LEU A 259 6.41 -16.21 19.52
CA LEU A 259 5.42 -17.26 19.38
C LEU A 259 5.24 -18.12 20.66
N PRO A 260 6.31 -18.64 21.30
CA PRO A 260 6.17 -19.45 22.50
C PRO A 260 5.70 -18.65 23.74
N ARG A 261 5.79 -17.29 23.69
CA ARG A 261 5.46 -16.42 24.84
C ARG A 261 4.04 -15.87 24.78
N ILE A 262 3.59 -15.47 23.60
CA ILE A 262 2.32 -14.75 23.42
C ILE A 262 1.41 -15.39 22.37
N GLY A 263 1.90 -16.34 21.57
CA GLY A 263 1.09 -17.01 20.56
C GLY A 263 -0.03 -17.81 21.21
N LYS A 264 -1.27 -17.66 20.72
CA LYS A 264 -2.39 -18.50 21.15
C LYS A 264 -2.11 -19.95 20.75
N ARG A 265 -2.12 -20.89 21.69
CA ARG A 265 -2.14 -22.31 21.41
C ARG A 265 -3.43 -22.65 20.67
N SER A 266 -3.32 -23.19 19.48
CA SER A 266 -4.48 -23.70 18.75
C SER A 266 -4.92 -25.01 19.40
N ALA A 267 -6.20 -25.13 19.75
CA ALA A 267 -6.79 -26.36 20.29
C ALA A 267 -6.74 -27.58 19.34
N LYS A 268 -6.11 -27.47 18.17
CA LYS A 268 -5.99 -28.54 17.17
C LYS A 268 -4.65 -29.31 17.19
N GLU A 269 -3.77 -29.04 18.13
CA GLU A 269 -2.49 -29.79 18.26
C GLU A 269 -2.53 -30.82 19.40
N GLU A 270 -3.69 -31.09 19.97
CA GLU A 270 -3.91 -32.10 21.04
C GLU A 270 -4.69 -33.36 20.59
N THR A 271 -4.66 -33.71 19.29
CA THR A 271 -5.18 -35.04 18.86
C THR A 271 -4.26 -35.68 17.84
#